data_30591ef242cfc40dd851b4d87cad094b
#
_entry.id   30591ef242cfc40dd851b4d87cad094b
#
_cell.length_a   1.000
_cell.length_b   1.000
_cell.length_c   1.000
_cell.angle_alpha   90.00
_cell.angle_beta   90.00
_cell.angle_gamma   90.00
#
_symmetry.space_group_name_H-M   'P 1'
#
loop_
_entity.id
_entity.type
_entity.pdbx_description
1 polymer ?
#
loop_
_entity_poly.entity_id
_entity_poly.type
_entity_poly.pdbx_seq_one_letter_code
_entity_poly.pdbx_strand_id
1 'polypeptide(L)'
;MNKVFLILAVIIGIFFLSQLIMSFQSDKIETPKYTVLKKYDEFEIRQYDSMIIAQTILPSASYDASSSMGFRRVASYIFGGNDKNESISMTAPVFMEMGDNTKMAFVMPKNYKLEELPKPNSGDVQLIVIEPKKYAVIKFSGYASDEKIKEKSQELQNLISREKLTKVGKFQYLGYNPPWKVIGRKNEIAVEIN
;
A
#
# COMPACT_ATOMS: atom_id res chain seq x y z
N MET A 1 12.80 -0.30 -44.92
CA MET A 1 12.52 -0.04 -43.47
C MET A 1 13.80 -0.40 -42.72
N ASN A 2 14.37 0.53 -41.95
CA ASN A 2 15.70 0.36 -41.35
C ASN A 2 15.64 -0.72 -40.27
N LYS A 3 16.53 -1.74 -40.28
CA LYS A 3 16.55 -2.85 -39.32
C LYS A 3 16.52 -2.33 -37.86
N VAL A 4 17.15 -1.18 -37.62
CA VAL A 4 17.14 -0.51 -36.31
C VAL A 4 15.69 -0.09 -35.88
N PHE A 5 14.91 0.45 -36.82
CA PHE A 5 13.52 0.83 -36.56
C PHE A 5 12.63 -0.38 -36.23
N LEU A 6 12.86 -1.50 -36.92
CA LEU A 6 12.13 -2.74 -36.64
C LEU A 6 12.46 -3.28 -35.26
N ILE A 7 13.74 -3.29 -34.87
CA ILE A 7 14.18 -3.74 -33.55
C ILE A 7 13.60 -2.86 -32.44
N LEU A 8 13.62 -1.53 -32.60
CA LEU A 8 13.03 -0.58 -31.67
C LEU A 8 11.51 -0.81 -31.51
N ALA A 9 10.79 -1.00 -32.60
CA ALA A 9 9.36 -1.27 -32.56
C ALA A 9 9.02 -2.59 -31.81
N VAL A 10 9.84 -3.63 -32.00
CA VAL A 10 9.69 -4.91 -31.28
C VAL A 10 9.95 -4.73 -29.79
N ILE A 11 11.00 -4.02 -29.39
CA ILE A 11 11.31 -3.74 -27.97
C ILE A 11 10.19 -2.96 -27.31
N ILE A 12 9.67 -1.93 -27.97
CA ILE A 12 8.54 -1.13 -27.49
C ILE A 12 7.29 -2.03 -27.35
N GLY A 13 7.01 -2.88 -28.32
CA GLY A 13 5.88 -3.82 -28.29
C GLY A 13 5.98 -4.80 -27.12
N ILE A 14 7.15 -5.38 -26.87
CA ILE A 14 7.42 -6.28 -25.73
C ILE A 14 7.23 -5.53 -24.41
N PHE A 15 7.71 -4.28 -24.31
CA PHE A 15 7.53 -3.45 -23.12
C PHE A 15 6.04 -3.23 -22.82
N PHE A 16 5.23 -2.80 -23.80
CA PHE A 16 3.80 -2.59 -23.60
C PHE A 16 3.06 -3.89 -23.25
N LEU A 17 3.41 -5.00 -23.90
CA LEU A 17 2.82 -6.31 -23.58
C LEU A 17 3.16 -6.73 -22.14
N SER A 18 4.39 -6.52 -21.69
CA SER A 18 4.79 -6.81 -20.32
C SER A 18 4.01 -5.98 -19.30
N GLN A 19 3.77 -4.68 -19.58
CA GLN A 19 2.96 -3.80 -18.72
C GLN A 19 1.49 -4.25 -18.65
N LEU A 20 0.92 -4.74 -19.76
CA LEU A 20 -0.43 -5.32 -19.80
C LEU A 20 -0.53 -6.58 -18.92
N ILE A 21 0.40 -7.53 -19.08
CA ILE A 21 0.43 -8.77 -18.29
C ILE A 21 0.55 -8.43 -16.79
N MET A 22 1.43 -7.50 -16.41
CA MET A 22 1.58 -7.05 -15.02
C MET A 22 0.32 -6.38 -14.48
N SER A 23 -0.44 -5.67 -15.32
CA SER A 23 -1.73 -5.10 -14.91
C SER A 23 -2.72 -6.19 -14.50
N PHE A 24 -2.87 -7.22 -15.32
CA PHE A 24 -3.77 -8.35 -15.02
C PHE A 24 -3.33 -9.17 -13.79
N GLN A 25 -2.03 -9.29 -13.55
CA GLN A 25 -1.52 -10.00 -12.37
C GLN A 25 -1.72 -9.22 -11.07
N SER A 26 -1.58 -7.89 -11.09
CA SER A 26 -1.79 -7.05 -9.90
C SER A 26 -3.24 -7.05 -9.41
N ASP A 27 -4.20 -7.30 -10.27
CA ASP A 27 -5.62 -7.38 -9.91
C ASP A 27 -6.00 -8.68 -9.16
N LYS A 28 -5.09 -9.67 -9.15
CA LYS A 28 -5.27 -10.95 -8.43
C LYS A 28 -4.65 -10.97 -7.03
N ILE A 29 -3.91 -9.92 -6.65
CA ILE A 29 -3.28 -9.83 -5.33
C ILE A 29 -4.38 -9.58 -4.30
N GLU A 30 -4.36 -10.36 -3.20
CA GLU A 30 -5.32 -10.21 -2.11
C GLU A 30 -5.26 -8.80 -1.51
N THR A 31 -6.44 -8.23 -1.25
CA THR A 31 -6.60 -6.92 -0.62
C THR A 31 -7.47 -7.03 0.63
N PRO A 32 -7.26 -6.17 1.65
CA PRO A 32 -8.13 -6.15 2.82
C PRO A 32 -9.57 -5.84 2.41
N LYS A 33 -10.51 -6.52 3.08
CA LYS A 33 -11.93 -6.31 2.82
C LYS A 33 -12.39 -4.98 3.40
N TYR A 34 -13.24 -4.30 2.65
CA TYR A 34 -13.95 -3.12 3.12
C TYR A 34 -15.32 -3.00 2.46
N THR A 35 -16.20 -2.27 3.13
CA THR A 35 -17.50 -1.85 2.58
C THR A 35 -17.45 -0.35 2.33
N VAL A 36 -17.88 0.09 1.15
CA VAL A 36 -18.05 1.52 0.85
C VAL A 36 -19.33 2.00 1.52
N LEU A 37 -19.20 2.82 2.55
CA LEU A 37 -20.34 3.38 3.28
C LEU A 37 -20.94 4.57 2.55
N LYS A 38 -20.08 5.42 1.96
CA LYS A 38 -20.51 6.59 1.18
C LYS A 38 -19.49 6.87 0.09
N LYS A 39 -19.97 7.22 -1.07
CA LYS A 39 -19.16 7.63 -2.22
C LYS A 39 -19.45 9.09 -2.56
N TYR A 40 -18.40 9.88 -2.61
CA TYR A 40 -18.39 11.25 -3.14
C TYR A 40 -17.69 11.25 -4.50
N ASP A 41 -17.73 12.35 -5.21
CA ASP A 41 -17.08 12.44 -6.53
C ASP A 41 -15.56 12.28 -6.43
N GLU A 42 -14.93 12.86 -5.39
CA GLU A 42 -13.47 12.88 -5.24
C GLU A 42 -12.93 11.83 -4.26
N PHE A 43 -13.74 11.34 -3.30
CA PHE A 43 -13.29 10.41 -2.26
C PHE A 43 -14.39 9.45 -1.82
N GLU A 44 -14.04 8.43 -1.03
CA GLU A 44 -14.95 7.42 -0.50
C GLU A 44 -14.80 7.33 1.02
N ILE A 45 -15.90 7.04 1.73
CA ILE A 45 -15.87 6.57 3.12
C ILE A 45 -15.97 5.05 3.09
N ARG A 46 -15.00 4.37 3.67
CA ARG A 46 -14.90 2.92 3.72
C ARG A 46 -14.86 2.43 5.16
N GLN A 47 -15.59 1.35 5.45
CA GLN A 47 -15.44 0.54 6.65
C GLN A 47 -14.54 -0.64 6.31
N TYR A 48 -13.34 -0.68 6.87
CA TYR A 48 -12.47 -1.86 6.78
C TYR A 48 -12.83 -2.86 7.88
N ASP A 49 -12.81 -4.14 7.52
CA ASP A 49 -12.93 -5.24 8.48
C ASP A 49 -11.67 -5.33 9.35
N SER A 50 -11.74 -6.11 10.43
CA SER A 50 -10.54 -6.45 11.21
C SER A 50 -9.49 -7.11 10.32
N MET A 51 -8.22 -6.75 10.54
CA MET A 51 -7.10 -7.31 9.78
C MET A 51 -5.87 -7.46 10.66
N ILE A 52 -5.02 -8.42 10.32
CA ILE A 52 -3.70 -8.57 10.93
C ILE A 52 -2.69 -7.87 10.02
N ILE A 53 -1.79 -7.11 10.60
CA ILE A 53 -0.70 -6.46 9.88
C ILE A 53 0.66 -6.89 10.44
N ALA A 54 1.65 -7.01 9.56
CA ALA A 54 3.06 -7.04 9.93
C ALA A 54 3.62 -5.63 9.74
N GLN A 55 4.06 -4.99 10.82
CA GLN A 55 4.45 -3.59 10.86
C GLN A 55 5.90 -3.42 11.27
N THR A 56 6.59 -2.44 10.67
CA THR A 56 7.91 -1.95 11.11
C THR A 56 7.85 -0.44 11.35
N ILE A 57 8.68 0.04 12.29
CA ILE A 57 8.86 1.47 12.57
C ILE A 57 10.16 1.92 11.92
N LEU A 58 10.15 3.09 11.32
CA LEU A 58 11.24 3.65 10.52
C LEU A 58 11.71 5.00 11.10
N PRO A 59 13.02 5.28 11.04
CA PRO A 59 13.59 6.45 11.69
C PRO A 59 13.34 7.78 10.96
N SER A 60 12.90 7.74 9.68
CA SER A 60 12.69 8.94 8.88
C SER A 60 11.23 9.17 8.57
N ALA A 61 10.79 10.44 8.60
CA ALA A 61 9.45 10.86 8.23
C ALA A 61 9.22 10.91 6.70
N SER A 62 10.28 10.81 5.89
CA SER A 62 10.21 10.88 4.43
C SER A 62 9.83 9.53 3.83
N TYR A 63 8.89 9.54 2.88
CA TYR A 63 8.55 8.39 2.05
C TYR A 63 9.75 7.93 1.22
N ASP A 64 10.42 8.88 0.53
CA ASP A 64 11.52 8.58 -0.37
C ASP A 64 12.71 7.96 0.36
N ALA A 65 13.01 8.42 1.58
CA ALA A 65 14.10 7.88 2.40
C ALA A 65 13.75 6.54 3.07
N SER A 66 12.47 6.27 3.38
CA SER A 66 12.05 5.16 4.24
C SER A 66 11.42 4.00 3.50
N SER A 67 10.81 4.23 2.33
CA SER A 67 10.01 3.22 1.62
C SER A 67 10.77 1.93 1.31
N SER A 68 11.99 2.04 0.80
CA SER A 68 12.82 0.86 0.46
C SER A 68 13.28 0.08 1.69
N MET A 69 13.61 0.76 2.79
CA MET A 69 14.02 0.12 4.04
C MET A 69 12.85 -0.60 4.68
N GLY A 70 11.72 0.07 4.81
CA GLY A 70 10.51 -0.50 5.40
C GLY A 70 10.03 -1.72 4.63
N PHE A 71 10.00 -1.59 3.29
CA PHE A 71 9.62 -2.71 2.43
C PHE A 71 10.53 -3.92 2.66
N ARG A 72 11.86 -3.76 2.66
CA ARG A 72 12.79 -4.87 2.87
C ARG A 72 12.61 -5.55 4.23
N ARG A 73 12.35 -4.79 5.32
CA ARG A 73 12.13 -5.36 6.66
C ARG A 73 10.90 -6.26 6.68
N VAL A 74 9.76 -5.75 6.23
CA VAL A 74 8.50 -6.54 6.25
C VAL A 74 8.53 -7.65 5.19
N ALA A 75 9.10 -7.40 4.01
CA ALA A 75 9.27 -8.42 2.98
C ALA A 75 10.18 -9.57 3.45
N SER A 76 11.26 -9.27 4.19
CA SER A 76 12.10 -10.32 4.79
C SER A 76 11.28 -11.26 5.65
N TYR A 77 10.38 -10.74 6.49
CA TYR A 77 9.48 -11.56 7.30
C TYR A 77 8.59 -12.48 6.47
N ILE A 78 7.90 -11.95 5.45
CA ILE A 78 6.97 -12.75 4.64
C ILE A 78 7.67 -13.73 3.68
N PHE A 79 8.95 -13.52 3.36
CA PHE A 79 9.72 -14.41 2.49
C PHE A 79 10.63 -15.39 3.26
N GLY A 80 10.23 -15.76 4.48
CA GLY A 80 10.90 -16.80 5.27
C GLY A 80 11.77 -16.29 6.42
N GLY A 81 11.86 -14.98 6.65
CA GLY A 81 12.54 -14.40 7.81
C GLY A 81 11.74 -14.55 9.11
N ASN A 82 11.23 -15.75 9.37
CA ASN A 82 10.41 -16.11 10.51
C ASN A 82 10.83 -17.45 11.10
N ASP A 83 10.34 -17.79 12.28
CA ASP A 83 10.76 -18.96 13.07
C ASP A 83 10.43 -20.31 12.41
N LYS A 84 9.54 -20.32 11.40
CA LYS A 84 9.20 -21.53 10.65
C LYS A 84 9.86 -21.59 9.28
N ASN A 85 10.59 -20.54 8.84
CA ASN A 85 11.12 -20.39 7.48
C ASN A 85 10.03 -20.51 6.40
N GLU A 86 8.81 -20.13 6.72
CA GLU A 86 7.66 -20.22 5.82
C GLU A 86 7.50 -18.93 4.98
N SER A 87 7.10 -19.13 3.72
CA SER A 87 6.73 -18.01 2.85
C SER A 87 5.26 -17.69 2.99
N ILE A 88 4.95 -16.44 3.31
CA ILE A 88 3.59 -15.90 3.42
C ILE A 88 3.29 -15.14 2.12
N SER A 89 2.10 -15.33 1.56
CA SER A 89 1.69 -14.64 0.33
C SER A 89 1.64 -13.12 0.53
N MET A 90 2.14 -12.39 -0.44
CA MET A 90 2.08 -10.93 -0.43
C MET A 90 0.67 -10.44 -0.73
N THR A 91 0.23 -9.42 0.00
CA THR A 91 -1.04 -8.72 -0.21
C THR A 91 -0.80 -7.27 -0.67
N ALA A 92 -1.84 -6.58 -1.08
CA ALA A 92 -1.83 -5.16 -1.39
C ALA A 92 -3.03 -4.47 -0.72
N PRO A 93 -2.93 -3.21 -0.36
CA PRO A 93 -1.78 -2.31 -0.48
C PRO A 93 -0.73 -2.50 0.62
N VAL A 94 0.45 -1.93 0.38
CA VAL A 94 1.40 -1.60 1.45
C VAL A 94 0.94 -0.30 2.09
N PHE A 95 0.76 -0.29 3.41
CA PHE A 95 0.39 0.88 4.19
C PHE A 95 1.64 1.60 4.68
N MET A 96 1.65 2.93 4.61
CA MET A 96 2.71 3.74 5.18
C MET A 96 2.13 4.97 5.86
N GLU A 97 2.24 5.04 7.19
CA GLU A 97 1.85 6.18 8.01
C GLU A 97 3.07 7.07 8.23
N MET A 98 3.00 8.31 7.70
CA MET A 98 4.11 9.26 7.72
C MET A 98 4.15 10.06 9.02
N GLY A 99 5.35 10.37 9.52
CA GLY A 99 5.56 11.20 10.70
C GLY A 99 6.83 10.84 11.47
N ASP A 100 7.03 11.40 12.66
CA ASP A 100 8.25 11.21 13.49
C ASP A 100 8.56 9.72 13.76
N ASN A 101 7.54 8.89 13.80
CA ASN A 101 7.63 7.43 13.85
C ASN A 101 6.91 6.87 12.63
N THR A 102 7.50 7.02 11.45
CA THR A 102 6.94 6.46 10.21
C THR A 102 6.77 4.95 10.36
N LYS A 103 5.59 4.45 10.01
CA LYS A 103 5.29 3.03 10.08
C LYS A 103 5.02 2.51 8.69
N MET A 104 5.56 1.34 8.39
CA MET A 104 5.17 0.59 7.20
C MET A 104 4.57 -0.74 7.61
N ALA A 105 3.48 -1.14 6.96
CA ALA A 105 2.80 -2.37 7.27
C ALA A 105 2.31 -3.10 6.01
N PHE A 106 2.37 -4.43 6.05
CA PHE A 106 1.70 -5.31 5.09
C PHE A 106 0.54 -5.99 5.81
N VAL A 107 -0.60 -6.08 5.14
CA VAL A 107 -1.73 -6.87 5.65
C VAL A 107 -1.39 -8.34 5.49
N MET A 108 -1.70 -9.16 6.47
CA MET A 108 -1.54 -10.60 6.35
C MET A 108 -2.73 -11.21 5.58
N PRO A 109 -2.52 -12.30 4.82
CA PRO A 109 -3.61 -12.97 4.13
C PRO A 109 -4.73 -13.36 5.08
N LYS A 110 -5.98 -13.24 4.64
CA LYS A 110 -7.19 -13.43 5.45
C LYS A 110 -7.37 -14.84 6.02
N ASN A 111 -6.65 -15.83 5.46
CA ASN A 111 -6.70 -17.23 5.92
C ASN A 111 -5.87 -17.48 7.18
N TYR A 112 -5.08 -16.52 7.65
CA TYR A 112 -4.30 -16.64 8.88
C TYR A 112 -5.05 -16.03 10.07
N LYS A 113 -4.93 -16.71 11.23
CA LYS A 113 -5.17 -16.12 12.54
C LYS A 113 -3.83 -15.69 13.12
N LEU A 114 -3.86 -14.78 14.10
CA LEU A 114 -2.63 -14.23 14.70
C LEU A 114 -1.74 -15.33 15.28
N GLU A 115 -2.34 -16.30 15.94
CA GLU A 115 -1.66 -17.44 16.58
C GLU A 115 -1.06 -18.46 15.59
N GLU A 116 -1.51 -18.45 14.33
CA GLU A 116 -1.04 -19.35 13.27
C GLU A 116 0.15 -18.76 12.50
N LEU A 117 0.28 -17.43 12.53
CA LEU A 117 1.38 -16.74 11.86
C LEU A 117 2.73 -17.10 12.50
N PRO A 118 3.76 -17.39 11.72
CA PRO A 118 5.10 -17.60 12.24
C PRO A 118 5.63 -16.32 12.89
N LYS A 119 6.46 -16.43 13.91
CA LYS A 119 7.03 -15.28 14.61
C LYS A 119 8.14 -14.64 13.77
N PRO A 120 8.18 -13.31 13.62
CA PRO A 120 9.31 -12.66 12.98
C PRO A 120 10.63 -12.97 13.68
N ASN A 121 11.68 -13.29 12.92
CA ASN A 121 13.04 -13.49 13.46
C ASN A 121 13.69 -12.16 13.89
N SER A 122 13.26 -11.05 13.29
CA SER A 122 13.73 -9.70 13.63
C SER A 122 12.78 -9.01 14.59
N GLY A 123 13.31 -8.38 15.64
CA GLY A 123 12.53 -7.50 16.52
C GLY A 123 12.01 -6.23 15.86
N ASP A 124 12.46 -5.93 14.63
CA ASP A 124 11.99 -4.78 13.86
C ASP A 124 10.57 -4.94 13.30
N VAL A 125 10.02 -6.16 13.27
CA VAL A 125 8.70 -6.46 12.72
C VAL A 125 7.77 -6.95 13.83
N GLN A 126 6.59 -6.35 13.92
CA GLN A 126 5.56 -6.68 14.89
C GLN A 126 4.27 -7.09 14.17
N LEU A 127 3.60 -8.13 14.69
CA LEU A 127 2.27 -8.53 14.25
C LEU A 127 1.22 -7.85 15.13
N ILE A 128 0.27 -7.16 14.50
CA ILE A 128 -0.74 -6.35 15.21
C ILE A 128 -2.11 -6.64 14.59
N VAL A 129 -3.12 -6.83 15.44
CA VAL A 129 -4.52 -6.86 15.02
C VAL A 129 -5.04 -5.43 14.96
N ILE A 130 -5.61 -5.05 13.83
CA ILE A 130 -6.31 -3.78 13.64
C ILE A 130 -7.80 -4.08 13.69
N GLU A 131 -8.49 -3.45 14.64
CA GLU A 131 -9.94 -3.54 14.74
C GLU A 131 -10.64 -2.84 13.57
N PRO A 132 -11.91 -3.15 13.29
CA PRO A 132 -12.67 -2.50 12.22
C PRO A 132 -12.71 -0.99 12.37
N LYS A 133 -12.36 -0.27 11.30
CA LYS A 133 -12.26 1.20 11.31
C LYS A 133 -12.86 1.83 10.07
N LYS A 134 -13.34 3.07 10.23
CA LYS A 134 -13.78 3.89 9.10
C LYS A 134 -12.65 4.77 8.59
N TYR A 135 -12.50 4.83 7.27
CA TYR A 135 -11.52 5.68 6.62
C TYR A 135 -12.17 6.52 5.51
N ALA A 136 -11.76 7.78 5.42
CA ALA A 136 -11.91 8.56 4.21
C ALA A 136 -10.72 8.26 3.29
N VAL A 137 -10.98 8.01 2.00
CA VAL A 137 -9.96 7.53 1.06
C VAL A 137 -10.07 8.27 -0.27
N ILE A 138 -8.95 8.87 -0.72
CA ILE A 138 -8.80 9.47 -2.05
C ILE A 138 -7.83 8.65 -2.89
N LYS A 139 -8.12 8.51 -4.19
CA LYS A 139 -7.30 7.76 -5.17
C LYS A 139 -6.44 8.69 -5.99
N PHE A 140 -5.24 8.25 -6.36
CA PHE A 140 -4.41 8.95 -7.34
C PHE A 140 -3.53 7.99 -8.14
N SER A 141 -3.04 8.46 -9.30
CA SER A 141 -2.21 7.70 -10.23
C SER A 141 -0.76 8.20 -10.25
N GLY A 142 0.12 7.44 -10.89
CA GLY A 142 1.54 7.77 -11.06
C GLY A 142 2.41 7.27 -9.90
N TYR A 143 3.67 7.74 -9.87
CA TYR A 143 4.58 7.41 -8.79
C TYR A 143 4.28 8.28 -7.56
N ALA A 144 4.42 7.68 -6.38
CA ALA A 144 4.38 8.42 -5.12
C ALA A 144 5.73 9.10 -4.85
N SER A 145 5.69 10.28 -4.25
CA SER A 145 6.80 11.02 -3.66
C SER A 145 6.31 11.73 -2.41
N ASP A 146 7.22 12.27 -1.60
CA ASP A 146 6.85 13.05 -0.42
C ASP A 146 5.91 14.21 -0.77
N GLU A 147 6.18 14.92 -1.88
CA GLU A 147 5.35 16.05 -2.34
C GLU A 147 3.95 15.57 -2.74
N LYS A 148 3.86 14.47 -3.50
CA LYS A 148 2.58 13.96 -4.00
C LYS A 148 1.71 13.41 -2.87
N ILE A 149 2.32 12.73 -1.90
CA ILE A 149 1.63 12.25 -0.69
C ILE A 149 1.12 13.43 0.13
N LYS A 150 1.95 14.48 0.33
CA LYS A 150 1.55 15.70 1.04
C LYS A 150 0.42 16.43 0.32
N GLU A 151 0.52 16.63 -1.01
CA GLU A 151 -0.53 17.23 -1.84
C GLU A 151 -1.86 16.50 -1.66
N LYS A 152 -1.88 15.18 -1.82
CA LYS A 152 -3.09 14.37 -1.74
C LYS A 152 -3.64 14.26 -0.32
N SER A 153 -2.78 14.30 0.69
CA SER A 153 -3.21 14.37 2.08
C SER A 153 -3.90 15.71 2.40
N GLN A 154 -3.38 16.82 1.88
CA GLN A 154 -4.01 18.13 2.06
C GLN A 154 -5.33 18.24 1.30
N GLU A 155 -5.40 17.68 0.08
CA GLU A 155 -6.63 17.58 -0.69
C GLU A 155 -7.71 16.82 0.09
N LEU A 156 -7.38 15.62 0.60
CA LEU A 156 -8.29 14.83 1.42
C LEU A 156 -8.69 15.57 2.71
N GLN A 157 -7.76 16.29 3.37
CA GLN A 157 -8.07 17.10 4.54
C GLN A 157 -9.13 18.16 4.23
N ASN A 158 -9.02 18.84 3.10
CA ASN A 158 -9.98 19.87 2.68
C ASN A 158 -11.36 19.23 2.38
N LEU A 159 -11.38 18.08 1.72
CA LEU A 159 -12.61 17.35 1.38
C LEU A 159 -13.36 16.88 2.64
N ILE A 160 -12.68 16.26 3.59
CA ILE A 160 -13.32 15.79 4.83
C ILE A 160 -13.80 16.98 5.69
N SER A 161 -13.06 18.11 5.68
CA SER A 161 -13.47 19.32 6.39
C SER A 161 -14.75 19.93 5.78
N ARG A 162 -14.84 19.97 4.44
CA ARG A 162 -16.04 20.40 3.71
C ARG A 162 -17.27 19.58 4.07
N GLU A 163 -17.10 18.27 4.23
CA GLU A 163 -18.15 17.35 4.64
C GLU A 163 -18.37 17.26 6.16
N LYS A 164 -17.71 18.10 6.94
CA LYS A 164 -17.78 18.18 8.42
C LYS A 164 -17.42 16.84 9.10
N LEU A 165 -16.53 16.06 8.49
CA LEU A 165 -16.02 14.81 9.06
C LEU A 165 -14.83 15.09 9.97
N THR A 166 -14.72 14.36 11.07
CA THR A 166 -13.64 14.49 12.03
C THR A 166 -12.54 13.48 11.78
N LYS A 167 -11.33 13.96 11.51
CA LYS A 167 -10.13 13.15 11.40
C LYS A 167 -9.68 12.66 12.77
N VAL A 168 -9.37 11.37 12.90
CA VAL A 168 -8.91 10.75 14.17
C VAL A 168 -7.40 10.49 14.18
N GLY A 169 -6.80 10.13 13.06
CA GLY A 169 -5.41 9.68 13.00
C GLY A 169 -4.53 10.50 12.05
N LYS A 170 -3.36 9.94 11.74
CA LYS A 170 -2.47 10.45 10.70
C LYS A 170 -2.92 9.96 9.32
N PHE A 171 -2.51 10.69 8.28
CA PHE A 171 -2.69 10.22 6.90
C PHE A 171 -1.79 9.02 6.63
N GLN A 172 -2.33 8.07 5.87
CA GLN A 172 -1.65 6.87 5.44
C GLN A 172 -1.60 6.84 3.92
N TYR A 173 -0.43 6.59 3.38
CA TYR A 173 -0.25 6.25 1.99
C TYR A 173 -0.47 4.75 1.79
N LEU A 174 -1.20 4.37 0.75
CA LEU A 174 -1.52 3.01 0.37
C LEU A 174 -0.99 2.75 -1.05
N GLY A 175 0.08 1.94 -1.15
CA GLY A 175 0.72 1.59 -2.40
C GLY A 175 0.31 0.21 -2.90
N TYR A 176 -0.28 0.12 -4.10
CA TYR A 176 -0.82 -1.13 -4.64
C TYR A 176 0.11 -1.84 -5.63
N ASN A 177 1.10 -1.14 -6.16
CA ASN A 177 1.84 -1.64 -7.30
C ASN A 177 3.35 -1.68 -7.05
N PRO A 178 4.03 -2.69 -7.61
CA PRO A 178 5.47 -2.78 -7.53
C PRO A 178 6.14 -1.62 -8.29
N PRO A 179 7.42 -1.29 -7.99
CA PRO A 179 8.11 -0.14 -8.55
C PRO A 179 8.28 -0.20 -10.09
N TRP A 180 8.33 -1.37 -10.69
CA TRP A 180 8.49 -1.56 -12.14
C TRP A 180 7.18 -1.45 -12.93
N LYS A 181 6.01 -1.38 -12.29
CA LYS A 181 4.76 -1.07 -12.98
C LYS A 181 4.69 0.42 -13.28
N VAL A 182 4.78 0.79 -14.55
CA VAL A 182 4.81 2.19 -15.01
C VAL A 182 3.40 2.71 -15.30
N ILE A 183 2.57 1.89 -15.97
CA ILE A 183 1.26 2.29 -16.46
C ILE A 183 0.14 1.81 -15.51
N GLY A 184 -0.86 2.66 -15.30
CA GLY A 184 -2.03 2.30 -14.50
C GLY A 184 -1.72 2.06 -13.02
N ARG A 185 -0.76 2.80 -12.46
CA ARG A 185 -0.45 2.73 -11.02
C ARG A 185 -1.64 3.21 -10.20
N LYS A 186 -1.98 2.45 -9.18
CA LYS A 186 -3.00 2.78 -8.19
C LYS A 186 -2.32 3.12 -6.87
N ASN A 187 -2.63 4.29 -6.35
CA ASN A 187 -2.25 4.71 -5.01
C ASN A 187 -3.47 5.34 -4.33
N GLU A 188 -3.45 5.36 -3.00
CA GLU A 188 -4.50 6.01 -2.22
C GLU A 188 -3.87 6.75 -1.03
N ILE A 189 -4.53 7.81 -0.59
CA ILE A 189 -4.34 8.38 0.74
C ILE A 189 -5.60 8.05 1.54
N ALA A 190 -5.39 7.53 2.73
CA ALA A 190 -6.45 7.22 3.67
C ALA A 190 -6.23 7.95 5.00
N VAL A 191 -7.31 8.28 5.69
CA VAL A 191 -7.27 8.79 7.06
C VAL A 191 -8.46 8.27 7.85
N GLU A 192 -8.21 7.82 9.07
CA GLU A 192 -9.27 7.39 9.98
C GLU A 192 -10.18 8.54 10.34
N ILE A 193 -11.49 8.29 10.35
CA ILE A 193 -12.55 9.25 10.71
C ILE A 193 -13.51 8.61 11.73
N ASN A 194 -14.20 9.45 12.49
CA ASN A 194 -15.26 9.00 13.41
C ASN A 194 -16.53 8.55 12.67
#